data_95a401ca317382b796189f3df65fd23f
#
_entry.id   95a401ca317382b796189f3df65fd23f
#
_cell.length_a   1.000
_cell.length_b   1.000
_cell.length_c   1.000
_cell.angle_alpha   90.00
_cell.angle_beta   90.00
_cell.angle_gamma   90.00
#
_symmetry.space_group_name_H-M   'P 1'
#
loop_
_entity.id
_entity.type
_entity.pdbx_description
1 polymer ?
#
loop_
_entity_poly.entity_id
_entity_poly.type
_entity_poly.pdbx_seq_one_letter_code
_entity_poly.pdbx_strand_id
1 'polypeptide(L)'
;MKPRICILRIEGTNCELETFLAFKRLGASAEIVHLKQLLGVVKERERRSLKDYNLLVIPGGFSSGDYIRAGAILAARIKGALGTEIADFIGDGNPILGICNGFQVLVEMGLLPGFGAPPEEREIEMQQAALTTNDSARFECRPTLIKHENKGNCVFTQGITKGCILKMPCAHAEGKFFIEEQKRERYLQLLEDNDQIVFRYVDPEGTYASYPWNPNGSLSNIAGICNPEGTILLSLIHISEPTRPY
;
A
#
# COMPACT_ATOMS: atom_id res chain seq x y z
N MET A 1 -8.78 -14.02 -20.04
CA MET A 1 -9.83 -13.87 -18.99
C MET A 1 -9.65 -12.50 -18.36
N LYS A 2 -10.71 -11.77 -17.98
CA LYS A 2 -10.54 -10.48 -17.27
C LYS A 2 -10.10 -10.74 -15.84
N PRO A 3 -9.08 -10.02 -15.30
CA PRO A 3 -8.66 -10.20 -13.92
C PRO A 3 -9.80 -9.85 -12.95
N ARG A 4 -9.99 -10.67 -11.93
CA ARG A 4 -10.96 -10.45 -10.85
C ARG A 4 -10.25 -9.77 -9.69
N ILE A 5 -10.78 -8.64 -9.24
CA ILE A 5 -10.16 -7.77 -8.25
C ILE A 5 -11.06 -7.67 -7.02
N CYS A 6 -10.51 -8.06 -5.87
CA CYS A 6 -11.11 -7.85 -4.56
C CYS A 6 -10.71 -6.49 -4.02
N ILE A 7 -11.66 -5.58 -3.83
CA ILE A 7 -11.42 -4.30 -3.15
C ILE A 7 -11.99 -4.45 -1.75
N LEU A 8 -11.09 -4.55 -0.77
CA LEU A 8 -11.46 -4.80 0.62
C LEU A 8 -12.14 -3.58 1.24
N ARG A 9 -13.21 -3.81 1.97
CA ARG A 9 -13.96 -2.78 2.70
C ARG A 9 -14.21 -3.21 4.13
N ILE A 10 -14.08 -2.24 5.06
CA ILE A 10 -14.64 -2.31 6.41
C ILE A 10 -15.28 -0.97 6.78
N GLU A 11 -15.75 -0.85 8.01
CA GLU A 11 -16.21 0.42 8.57
C GLU A 11 -15.08 1.47 8.55
N GLY A 12 -15.34 2.66 8.02
CA GLY A 12 -14.36 3.75 7.91
C GLY A 12 -13.50 3.75 6.64
N THR A 13 -13.58 2.73 5.80
CA THR A 13 -13.02 2.78 4.44
C THR A 13 -13.82 3.78 3.61
N ASN A 14 -13.14 4.70 2.91
CA ASN A 14 -13.80 5.79 2.17
C ASN A 14 -13.51 5.76 0.67
N CYS A 15 -12.37 5.18 0.25
CA CYS A 15 -11.91 5.24 -1.15
C CYS A 15 -12.18 3.94 -1.93
N GLU A 16 -13.07 3.07 -1.44
CA GLU A 16 -13.40 1.82 -2.13
C GLU A 16 -14.14 2.04 -3.45
N LEU A 17 -15.01 3.07 -3.52
CA LEU A 17 -15.78 3.34 -4.73
C LEU A 17 -14.90 3.91 -5.84
N GLU A 18 -14.05 4.86 -5.53
CA GLU A 18 -13.10 5.45 -6.47
C GLU A 18 -12.15 4.38 -7.02
N THR A 19 -11.63 3.54 -6.12
CA THR A 19 -10.78 2.39 -6.47
C THR A 19 -11.52 1.43 -7.40
N PHE A 20 -12.75 1.06 -7.08
CA PHE A 20 -13.61 0.22 -7.93
C PHE A 20 -13.80 0.83 -9.32
N LEU A 21 -14.14 2.12 -9.39
CA LEU A 21 -14.36 2.82 -10.65
C LEU A 21 -13.09 2.89 -11.49
N ALA A 22 -11.92 3.09 -10.87
CA ALA A 22 -10.63 3.10 -11.55
C ALA A 22 -10.37 1.75 -12.24
N PHE A 23 -10.48 0.64 -11.52
CA PHE A 23 -10.28 -0.69 -12.10
C PHE A 23 -11.32 -1.06 -13.15
N LYS A 24 -12.57 -0.65 -12.95
CA LYS A 24 -13.64 -0.88 -13.92
C LYS A 24 -13.39 -0.13 -15.23
N ARG A 25 -12.88 1.11 -15.18
CA ARG A 25 -12.48 1.89 -16.37
C ARG A 25 -11.36 1.21 -17.15
N LEU A 26 -10.45 0.51 -16.46
CA LEU A 26 -9.40 -0.30 -17.06
C LEU A 26 -9.90 -1.64 -17.62
N GLY A 27 -11.21 -1.93 -17.51
CA GLY A 27 -11.82 -3.13 -18.05
C GLY A 27 -11.70 -4.38 -17.15
N ALA A 28 -11.19 -4.25 -15.93
CA ALA A 28 -11.12 -5.33 -14.96
C ALA A 28 -12.49 -5.68 -14.37
N SER A 29 -12.60 -6.90 -13.82
CA SER A 29 -13.78 -7.36 -13.07
C SER A 29 -13.56 -7.08 -11.57
N ALA A 30 -13.80 -5.85 -11.14
CA ALA A 30 -13.66 -5.46 -9.75
C ALA A 30 -14.94 -5.68 -8.94
N GLU A 31 -14.77 -6.02 -7.65
CA GLU A 31 -15.85 -6.18 -6.67
C GLU A 31 -15.43 -5.53 -5.34
N ILE A 32 -16.33 -4.75 -4.73
CA ILE A 32 -16.15 -4.26 -3.37
C ILE A 32 -16.61 -5.34 -2.41
N VAL A 33 -15.68 -5.87 -1.61
CA VAL A 33 -15.91 -7.00 -0.71
C VAL A 33 -15.73 -6.56 0.74
N HIS A 34 -16.80 -6.68 1.51
CA HIS A 34 -16.72 -6.40 2.95
C HIS A 34 -15.96 -7.53 3.67
N LEU A 35 -15.10 -7.19 4.62
CA LEU A 35 -14.32 -8.17 5.40
C LEU A 35 -15.19 -9.32 5.94
N LYS A 36 -16.41 -9.04 6.40
CA LYS A 36 -17.37 -10.05 6.89
C LYS A 36 -17.73 -11.11 5.85
N GLN A 37 -17.67 -10.79 4.55
CA GLN A 37 -17.94 -11.74 3.46
C GLN A 37 -16.79 -12.75 3.32
N LEU A 38 -15.54 -12.29 3.45
CA LEU A 38 -14.36 -13.15 3.48
C LEU A 38 -14.31 -14.02 4.74
N LEU A 39 -14.75 -13.48 5.88
CA LEU A 39 -14.82 -14.20 7.16
C LEU A 39 -16.00 -15.20 7.21
N GLY A 40 -16.86 -15.21 6.21
CA GLY A 40 -18.05 -16.06 6.21
C GLY A 40 -19.13 -15.68 7.22
N VAL A 41 -19.02 -14.49 7.86
CA VAL A 41 -19.99 -13.97 8.86
C VAL A 41 -21.13 -13.25 8.16
N VAL A 42 -21.65 -13.85 7.10
CA VAL A 42 -22.77 -13.38 6.29
C VAL A 42 -23.57 -14.59 5.77
N LYS A 43 -24.72 -14.35 5.13
CA LYS A 43 -25.47 -15.44 4.48
C LYS A 43 -24.60 -16.14 3.44
N GLU A 44 -24.75 -17.45 3.28
CA GLU A 44 -23.91 -18.27 2.42
C GLU A 44 -23.75 -17.71 0.99
N ARG A 45 -24.83 -17.24 0.37
CA ARG A 45 -24.82 -16.62 -0.96
C ARG A 45 -23.98 -15.34 -1.07
N GLU A 46 -23.67 -14.71 0.05
CA GLU A 46 -22.93 -13.45 0.14
C GLU A 46 -21.44 -13.69 0.46
N ARG A 47 -21.08 -14.91 0.84
CA ARG A 47 -19.70 -15.28 1.15
C ARG A 47 -18.80 -15.11 -0.06
N ARG A 48 -17.55 -14.76 0.21
CA ARG A 48 -16.48 -14.61 -0.77
C ARG A 48 -15.23 -15.33 -0.27
N SER A 49 -14.39 -15.75 -1.21
CA SER A 49 -13.07 -16.31 -0.91
C SER A 49 -12.00 -15.53 -1.67
N LEU A 50 -10.83 -15.30 -1.07
CA LEU A 50 -9.70 -14.70 -1.78
C LEU A 50 -9.26 -15.54 -2.99
N LYS A 51 -9.47 -16.86 -2.96
CA LYS A 51 -9.19 -17.78 -4.09
C LYS A 51 -9.97 -17.44 -5.37
N ASP A 52 -11.04 -16.65 -5.25
CA ASP A 52 -11.82 -16.19 -6.40
C ASP A 52 -11.22 -14.99 -7.14
N TYR A 53 -10.14 -14.39 -6.63
CA TYR A 53 -9.58 -13.14 -7.12
C TYR A 53 -8.12 -13.28 -7.54
N ASN A 54 -7.68 -12.39 -8.42
CA ASN A 54 -6.31 -12.32 -8.93
C ASN A 54 -5.52 -11.14 -8.36
N LEU A 55 -6.20 -10.23 -7.67
CA LEU A 55 -5.61 -9.05 -7.03
C LEU A 55 -6.43 -8.68 -5.80
N LEU A 56 -5.76 -8.45 -4.68
CA LEU A 56 -6.34 -7.84 -3.51
C LEU A 56 -5.94 -6.36 -3.43
N VAL A 57 -6.91 -5.48 -3.24
CA VAL A 57 -6.67 -4.05 -3.04
C VAL A 57 -7.20 -3.64 -1.67
N ILE A 58 -6.34 -3.02 -0.86
CA ILE A 58 -6.71 -2.37 0.39
C ILE A 58 -6.72 -0.87 0.13
N PRO A 59 -7.90 -0.25 -0.01
CA PRO A 59 -8.02 1.14 -0.41
C PRO A 59 -7.70 2.10 0.74
N GLY A 60 -7.67 3.39 0.42
CA GLY A 60 -7.51 4.46 1.38
C GLY A 60 -8.76 4.70 2.23
N GLY A 61 -8.62 5.58 3.21
CA GLY A 61 -9.66 6.00 4.14
C GLY A 61 -9.16 6.03 5.58
N PHE A 62 -10.06 5.80 6.52
CA PHE A 62 -9.81 5.79 7.96
C PHE A 62 -10.38 4.50 8.56
N SER A 63 -9.79 3.37 8.22
CA SER A 63 -10.31 2.05 8.59
C SER A 63 -10.45 1.91 10.11
N SER A 64 -11.66 1.58 10.57
CA SER A 64 -12.03 1.55 12.00
C SER A 64 -11.76 2.89 12.73
N GLY A 65 -11.78 4.04 12.03
CA GLY A 65 -11.63 5.38 12.59
C GLY A 65 -10.21 5.72 13.04
N ASP A 66 -9.22 4.90 12.71
CA ASP A 66 -7.80 5.08 13.08
C ASP A 66 -7.57 5.37 14.59
N TYR A 67 -8.42 4.85 15.47
CA TYR A 67 -8.46 5.18 16.90
C TYR A 67 -7.17 4.89 17.68
N ILE A 68 -6.39 3.89 17.26
CA ILE A 68 -5.12 3.55 17.93
C ILE A 68 -3.97 4.19 17.16
N ARG A 69 -3.90 3.89 15.87
CA ARG A 69 -3.08 4.49 14.82
C ARG A 69 -3.60 3.99 13.49
N ALA A 70 -3.27 4.71 12.43
CA ALA A 70 -3.83 4.45 11.12
C ALA A 70 -3.56 3.02 10.65
N GLY A 71 -4.63 2.32 10.24
CA GLY A 71 -4.58 0.95 9.74
C GLY A 71 -4.40 -0.17 10.78
N ALA A 72 -4.03 0.12 12.04
CA ALA A 72 -3.66 -0.89 13.03
C ALA A 72 -4.79 -1.88 13.35
N ILE A 73 -6.02 -1.40 13.54
CA ILE A 73 -7.17 -2.25 13.85
C ILE A 73 -7.52 -3.16 12.69
N LEU A 74 -7.48 -2.64 11.45
CA LEU A 74 -7.75 -3.45 10.26
C LEU A 74 -6.66 -4.50 10.07
N ALA A 75 -5.38 -4.14 10.24
CA ALA A 75 -4.27 -5.06 10.18
C ALA A 75 -4.42 -6.22 11.18
N ALA A 76 -4.73 -5.90 12.45
CA ALA A 76 -4.96 -6.91 13.48
C ALA A 76 -6.13 -7.86 13.13
N ARG A 77 -7.24 -7.31 12.60
CA ARG A 77 -8.39 -8.12 12.15
C ARG A 77 -8.03 -9.05 10.99
N ILE A 78 -7.30 -8.54 10.00
CA ILE A 78 -6.87 -9.36 8.85
C ILE A 78 -5.89 -10.44 9.33
N LYS A 79 -4.86 -10.09 10.10
CA LYS A 79 -3.89 -11.06 10.66
C LYS A 79 -4.59 -12.17 11.44
N GLY A 80 -5.47 -11.80 12.37
CA GLY A 80 -6.12 -12.77 13.24
C GLY A 80 -7.16 -13.67 12.56
N ALA A 81 -7.74 -13.23 11.45
CA ALA A 81 -8.88 -13.92 10.87
C ALA A 81 -8.67 -14.40 9.43
N LEU A 82 -7.72 -13.83 8.69
CA LEU A 82 -7.42 -14.17 7.29
C LEU A 82 -5.91 -14.39 7.06
N GLY A 83 -5.11 -14.52 8.12
CA GLY A 83 -3.64 -14.61 7.99
C GLY A 83 -3.20 -15.73 7.06
N THR A 84 -3.78 -16.94 7.21
CA THR A 84 -3.49 -18.10 6.37
C THR A 84 -3.93 -17.86 4.92
N GLU A 85 -5.15 -17.36 4.70
CA GLU A 85 -5.66 -17.08 3.35
C GLU A 85 -4.85 -16.00 2.63
N ILE A 86 -4.35 -15.01 3.35
CA ILE A 86 -3.44 -13.99 2.79
C ILE A 86 -2.08 -14.61 2.46
N ALA A 87 -1.54 -15.47 3.32
CA ALA A 87 -0.28 -16.17 3.06
C ALA A 87 -0.41 -17.08 1.82
N ASP A 88 -1.48 -17.86 1.72
CA ASP A 88 -1.78 -18.68 0.54
C ASP A 88 -1.91 -17.82 -0.72
N PHE A 89 -2.63 -16.68 -0.63
CA PHE A 89 -2.84 -15.76 -1.75
C PHE A 89 -1.53 -15.18 -2.28
N ILE A 90 -0.61 -14.83 -1.38
CA ILE A 90 0.74 -14.35 -1.73
C ILE A 90 1.58 -15.51 -2.28
N GLY A 91 1.53 -16.69 -1.65
CA GLY A 91 2.24 -17.88 -2.08
C GLY A 91 1.85 -18.34 -3.49
N ASP A 92 0.58 -18.16 -3.87
CA ASP A 92 0.08 -18.39 -5.23
C ASP A 92 0.54 -17.33 -6.24
N GLY A 93 1.34 -16.34 -5.82
CA GLY A 93 1.86 -15.26 -6.66
C GLY A 93 0.84 -14.16 -6.95
N ASN A 94 -0.29 -14.12 -6.26
CA ASN A 94 -1.30 -13.08 -6.46
C ASN A 94 -0.85 -11.74 -5.83
N PRO A 95 -0.93 -10.63 -6.57
CA PRO A 95 -0.49 -9.34 -6.07
C PRO A 95 -1.43 -8.70 -5.06
N ILE A 96 -0.87 -7.84 -4.21
CA ILE A 96 -1.61 -7.01 -3.25
C ILE A 96 -1.23 -5.54 -3.43
N LEU A 97 -2.23 -4.67 -3.53
CA LEU A 97 -2.05 -3.23 -3.62
C LEU A 97 -2.63 -2.54 -2.37
N GLY A 98 -1.80 -1.80 -1.65
CA GLY A 98 -2.22 -0.92 -0.56
C GLY A 98 -2.13 0.55 -0.96
N ILE A 99 -3.20 1.32 -0.74
CA ILE A 99 -3.26 2.75 -1.08
C ILE A 99 -3.51 3.53 0.20
N CYS A 100 -2.64 4.49 0.54
CA CYS A 100 -2.77 5.38 1.70
C CYS A 100 -3.01 4.58 3.01
N ASN A 101 -4.21 4.55 3.57
CA ASN A 101 -4.54 3.73 4.74
C ASN A 101 -4.27 2.23 4.51
N GLY A 102 -4.45 1.73 3.29
CA GLY A 102 -4.04 0.37 2.90
C GLY A 102 -2.52 0.14 3.01
N PHE A 103 -1.71 1.18 2.80
CA PHE A 103 -0.29 1.14 3.09
C PHE A 103 -0.04 0.86 4.57
N GLN A 104 -0.63 1.69 5.43
CA GLN A 104 -0.49 1.55 6.87
C GLN A 104 -0.85 0.14 7.33
N VAL A 105 -1.94 -0.43 6.79
CA VAL A 105 -2.37 -1.81 7.05
C VAL A 105 -1.29 -2.83 6.67
N LEU A 106 -0.70 -2.76 5.47
CA LEU A 106 0.29 -3.73 5.02
C LEU A 106 1.60 -3.67 5.80
N VAL A 107 2.02 -2.47 6.24
CA VAL A 107 3.18 -2.30 7.13
C VAL A 107 2.88 -2.86 8.53
N GLU A 108 1.71 -2.57 9.09
CA GLU A 108 1.26 -3.11 10.37
C GLU A 108 1.11 -4.64 10.36
N MET A 109 0.79 -5.20 9.20
CA MET A 109 0.76 -6.65 9.00
C MET A 109 2.18 -7.27 8.94
N GLY A 110 3.23 -6.49 8.77
CA GLY A 110 4.59 -6.98 8.57
C GLY A 110 4.86 -7.50 7.14
N LEU A 111 3.92 -7.31 6.21
CA LEU A 111 4.08 -7.72 4.81
C LEU A 111 5.06 -6.82 4.06
N LEU A 112 5.36 -5.65 4.62
CA LEU A 112 6.29 -4.69 4.05
C LEU A 112 7.15 -4.05 5.15
N PRO A 113 8.44 -3.84 4.87
CA PRO A 113 9.21 -4.16 3.66
C PRO A 113 9.34 -5.66 3.33
N GLY A 114 9.07 -6.56 4.28
CA GLY A 114 9.06 -8.01 4.05
C GLY A 114 10.46 -8.63 3.87
N PHE A 115 11.46 -8.12 4.58
CA PHE A 115 12.80 -8.72 4.59
C PHE A 115 12.81 -10.07 5.34
N GLY A 116 13.66 -10.98 4.91
CA GLY A 116 13.91 -12.23 5.61
C GLY A 116 13.39 -13.46 4.87
N ALA A 117 12.65 -14.35 5.56
CA ALA A 117 12.17 -15.62 5.02
C ALA A 117 11.29 -15.48 3.75
N PRO A 118 11.24 -16.52 2.90
CA PRO A 118 10.31 -16.60 1.79
C PRO A 118 8.86 -16.36 2.24
N PRO A 119 7.96 -15.92 1.34
CA PRO A 119 6.58 -15.54 1.70
C PRO A 119 5.84 -16.60 2.53
N GLU A 120 6.04 -17.88 2.21
CA GLU A 120 5.44 -19.03 2.86
C GLU A 120 5.98 -19.31 4.27
N GLU A 121 7.18 -18.83 4.59
CA GLU A 121 7.86 -18.99 5.89
C GLU A 121 7.84 -17.72 6.73
N ARG A 122 7.27 -16.62 6.21
CA ARG A 122 7.21 -15.35 6.94
C ARG A 122 6.22 -15.47 8.08
N GLU A 123 6.75 -15.59 9.28
CA GLU A 123 5.98 -15.22 10.45
C GLU A 123 5.58 -13.74 10.29
N ILE A 124 4.30 -13.49 10.16
CA ILE A 124 3.70 -12.14 10.08
C ILE A 124 3.84 -11.45 11.46
N GLU A 125 5.04 -11.44 12.03
CA GLU A 125 5.19 -11.05 13.43
C GLU A 125 6.12 -9.86 13.68
N MET A 126 7.07 -9.56 12.81
CA MET A 126 8.01 -8.46 13.07
C MET A 126 7.76 -7.26 12.16
N GLN A 127 7.17 -6.24 12.73
CA GLN A 127 7.11 -4.93 12.09
C GLN A 127 8.55 -4.40 11.86
N GLN A 128 8.94 -4.31 10.60
CA GLN A 128 10.30 -3.90 10.19
C GLN A 128 10.38 -2.41 9.87
N ALA A 129 9.24 -1.78 9.62
CA ALA A 129 9.10 -0.35 9.38
C ALA A 129 7.78 0.13 9.99
N ALA A 130 7.60 1.44 10.08
CA ALA A 130 6.36 2.05 10.54
C ALA A 130 5.99 3.24 9.65
N LEU A 131 4.70 3.57 9.65
CA LEU A 131 4.24 4.88 9.24
C LEU A 131 3.92 5.69 10.49
N THR A 132 4.49 6.88 10.57
CA THR A 132 4.36 7.76 11.73
C THR A 132 3.80 9.12 11.32
N THR A 133 3.46 9.93 12.31
CA THR A 133 2.98 11.30 12.11
C THR A 133 3.95 12.10 11.24
N ASN A 134 3.41 12.85 10.29
CA ASN A 134 4.17 13.77 9.46
C ASN A 134 5.02 14.73 10.29
N ASP A 135 6.19 15.13 9.81
CA ASP A 135 7.06 16.10 10.52
C ASP A 135 6.36 17.44 10.76
N SER A 136 5.41 17.81 9.92
CA SER A 136 4.58 19.01 10.10
C SER A 136 3.57 18.89 11.25
N ALA A 137 3.36 17.69 11.79
CA ALA A 137 2.30 17.34 12.75
C ALA A 137 0.89 17.71 12.24
N ARG A 138 0.69 17.78 10.92
CA ARG A 138 -0.56 18.19 10.27
C ARG A 138 -0.96 17.18 9.20
N PHE A 139 -2.25 17.21 8.87
CA PHE A 139 -2.77 16.54 7.69
C PHE A 139 -2.27 17.30 6.44
N GLU A 140 -1.45 16.64 5.61
CA GLU A 140 -0.97 17.17 4.35
C GLU A 140 -1.89 16.72 3.22
N CYS A 141 -2.54 17.68 2.54
CA CYS A 141 -3.41 17.41 1.39
C CYS A 141 -3.02 18.33 0.25
N ARG A 142 -2.22 17.83 -0.68
CA ARG A 142 -1.71 18.63 -1.80
C ARG A 142 -1.10 17.77 -2.90
N PRO A 143 -0.94 18.33 -4.13
CA PRO A 143 -0.15 17.68 -5.16
C PRO A 143 1.31 17.53 -4.72
N THR A 144 1.89 16.37 -4.99
CA THR A 144 3.31 16.06 -4.80
C THR A 144 3.91 15.55 -6.11
N LEU A 145 5.22 15.60 -6.22
CA LEU A 145 5.97 15.02 -7.31
C LEU A 145 6.70 13.79 -6.79
N ILE A 146 6.55 12.68 -7.50
CA ILE A 146 7.24 11.44 -7.21
C ILE A 146 7.98 10.96 -8.42
N LYS A 147 9.17 10.42 -8.19
CA LYS A 147 10.03 9.85 -9.21
C LYS A 147 10.01 8.33 -9.09
N HIS A 148 9.79 7.65 -10.20
CA HIS A 148 9.85 6.19 -10.27
C HIS A 148 11.31 5.73 -10.24
N GLU A 149 11.66 4.90 -9.25
CA GLU A 149 13.04 4.44 -9.02
C GLU A 149 13.22 2.95 -9.29
N ASN A 150 12.14 2.17 -9.34
CA ASN A 150 12.17 0.73 -9.51
C ASN A 150 12.72 0.34 -10.90
N LYS A 151 13.52 -0.72 -10.96
CA LYS A 151 14.18 -1.20 -12.20
C LYS A 151 13.36 -2.26 -12.94
N GLY A 152 12.17 -2.61 -12.43
CA GLY A 152 11.25 -3.58 -13.03
C GLY A 152 10.83 -4.73 -12.12
N ASN A 153 11.31 -4.78 -10.88
CA ASN A 153 10.90 -5.79 -9.91
C ASN A 153 9.40 -5.68 -9.58
N CYS A 154 8.87 -4.48 -9.38
CA CYS A 154 7.48 -4.27 -9.00
C CYS A 154 6.51 -4.52 -10.16
N VAL A 155 5.65 -5.52 -10.05
CA VAL A 155 4.68 -5.91 -11.10
C VAL A 155 3.70 -4.79 -11.46
N PHE A 156 3.41 -3.88 -10.54
CA PHE A 156 2.47 -2.78 -10.76
C PHE A 156 3.04 -1.63 -11.57
N THR A 157 4.36 -1.52 -11.68
CA THR A 157 5.03 -0.37 -12.30
C THR A 157 5.92 -0.74 -13.48
N GLN A 158 5.85 -1.98 -13.97
CA GLN A 158 6.64 -2.45 -15.11
C GLN A 158 6.45 -1.61 -16.39
N GLY A 159 5.29 -0.97 -16.56
CA GLY A 159 5.02 -0.06 -17.67
C GLY A 159 5.53 1.37 -17.48
N ILE A 160 6.13 1.71 -16.32
CA ILE A 160 6.62 3.05 -16.02
C ILE A 160 8.14 3.07 -16.17
N THR A 161 8.64 3.98 -17.01
CA THR A 161 10.07 4.14 -17.20
C THR A 161 10.74 4.65 -15.92
N LYS A 162 11.86 4.05 -15.53
CA LYS A 162 12.67 4.55 -14.40
C LYS A 162 13.07 6.01 -14.63
N GLY A 163 12.97 6.81 -13.57
CA GLY A 163 13.24 8.25 -13.62
C GLY A 163 12.02 9.09 -14.04
N CYS A 164 10.92 8.48 -14.50
CA CYS A 164 9.69 9.20 -14.79
C CYS A 164 9.16 9.92 -13.54
N ILE A 165 8.84 11.20 -13.68
CA ILE A 165 8.25 12.02 -12.60
C ILE A 165 6.74 12.07 -12.82
N LEU A 166 6.00 11.69 -11.79
CA LEU A 166 4.55 11.71 -11.75
C LEU A 166 4.07 12.76 -10.76
N LYS A 167 3.04 13.52 -11.13
CA LYS A 167 2.34 14.43 -10.22
C LYS A 167 1.14 13.71 -9.64
N MET A 168 1.13 13.53 -8.32
CA MET A 168 0.11 12.78 -7.62
C MET A 168 -0.30 13.51 -6.33
N PRO A 169 -1.58 13.45 -5.90
CA PRO A 169 -2.00 14.03 -4.63
C PRO A 169 -1.55 13.16 -3.45
N CYS A 170 -1.07 13.79 -2.38
CA CYS A 170 -0.98 13.15 -1.06
C CYS A 170 -2.13 13.65 -0.18
N ALA A 171 -2.63 12.81 0.73
CA ALA A 171 -3.66 13.16 1.70
C ALA A 171 -3.51 12.26 2.95
N HIS A 172 -2.71 12.68 3.91
CA HIS A 172 -2.40 11.89 5.11
C HIS A 172 -1.88 12.74 6.28
N ALA A 173 -2.12 12.29 7.51
CA ALA A 173 -1.51 12.80 8.73
C ALA A 173 -0.35 11.91 9.20
N GLU A 174 -0.40 10.61 8.88
CA GLU A 174 0.55 9.58 9.25
C GLU A 174 1.12 8.92 7.99
N GLY A 175 1.93 9.68 7.25
CA GLY A 175 2.54 9.23 6.00
C GLY A 175 4.06 9.12 6.06
N LYS A 176 4.70 9.44 7.19
CA LYS A 176 6.15 9.41 7.33
C LYS A 176 6.65 7.96 7.42
N PHE A 177 7.30 7.48 6.38
CA PHE A 177 7.98 6.19 6.41
C PHE A 177 9.18 6.25 7.33
N PHE A 178 9.21 5.35 8.29
CA PHE A 178 10.19 5.33 9.37
C PHE A 178 10.76 3.93 9.57
N ILE A 179 12.06 3.87 9.81
CA ILE A 179 12.80 2.68 10.24
C ILE A 179 13.56 3.05 11.52
N GLU A 180 13.52 2.18 12.50
CA GLU A 180 14.23 2.32 13.77
C GLU A 180 15.72 2.60 13.53
N GLU A 181 16.31 3.51 14.30
CA GLU A 181 17.64 4.06 14.04
C GLU A 181 18.74 2.97 13.99
N GLN A 182 18.68 1.99 14.89
CA GLN A 182 19.66 0.89 14.94
C GLN A 182 19.61 -0.03 13.70
N LYS A 183 18.49 -0.06 12.98
CA LYS A 183 18.27 -0.90 11.80
C LYS A 183 18.31 -0.11 10.49
N ARG A 184 18.33 1.22 10.57
CA ARG A 184 18.09 2.14 9.44
C ARG A 184 19.04 1.91 8.28
N GLU A 185 20.33 1.93 8.53
CA GLU A 185 21.35 1.79 7.50
C GLU A 185 21.23 0.42 6.79
N ARG A 186 21.14 -0.65 7.56
CA ARG A 186 20.98 -2.01 7.03
C ARG A 186 19.70 -2.17 6.21
N TYR A 187 18.57 -1.64 6.70
CA TYR A 187 17.30 -1.82 6.02
C TYR A 187 17.17 -0.93 4.79
N LEU A 188 17.74 0.26 4.79
CA LEU A 188 17.84 1.07 3.57
C LEU A 188 18.67 0.36 2.50
N GLN A 189 19.81 -0.23 2.88
CA GLN A 189 20.64 -0.99 1.95
C GLN A 189 19.86 -2.19 1.37
N LEU A 190 19.12 -2.93 2.19
CA LEU A 190 18.27 -4.04 1.71
C LEU A 190 17.18 -3.56 0.75
N LEU A 191 16.54 -2.41 1.02
CA LEU A 191 15.55 -1.83 0.10
C LEU A 191 16.15 -1.49 -1.26
N GLU A 192 17.39 -0.96 -1.29
CA GLU A 192 18.11 -0.64 -2.53
C GLU A 192 18.55 -1.90 -3.28
N ASP A 193 19.17 -2.86 -2.57
CA ASP A 193 19.71 -4.09 -3.16
C ASP A 193 18.63 -4.97 -3.77
N ASN A 194 17.47 -5.03 -3.13
CA ASN A 194 16.30 -5.79 -3.60
C ASN A 194 15.43 -5.02 -4.60
N ASP A 195 15.81 -3.81 -5.01
CA ASP A 195 14.99 -2.96 -5.89
C ASP A 195 13.55 -2.75 -5.36
N GLN A 196 13.40 -2.58 -4.03
CA GLN A 196 12.11 -2.45 -3.37
C GLN A 196 11.59 -1.01 -3.33
N ILE A 197 12.44 0.00 -3.55
CA ILE A 197 12.02 1.40 -3.57
C ILE A 197 11.38 1.69 -4.93
N VAL A 198 10.08 1.91 -4.91
CA VAL A 198 9.29 2.13 -6.13
C VAL A 198 9.20 3.61 -6.47
N PHE A 199 8.93 4.45 -5.46
CA PHE A 199 8.78 5.88 -5.63
C PHE A 199 9.52 6.66 -4.55
N ARG A 200 10.09 7.82 -4.95
CA ARG A 200 10.64 8.83 -4.02
C ARG A 200 10.03 10.18 -4.30
N TYR A 201 9.81 10.97 -3.26
CA TYR A 201 9.44 12.39 -3.38
C TYR A 201 10.57 13.20 -3.97
N VAL A 202 10.24 14.09 -4.91
CA VAL A 202 11.19 14.98 -5.58
C VAL A 202 10.61 16.39 -5.71
N ASP A 203 11.51 17.37 -5.93
CA ASP A 203 11.16 18.72 -6.32
C ASP A 203 10.85 18.82 -7.83
N PRO A 204 10.49 20.00 -8.37
CA PRO A 204 10.23 20.19 -9.79
C PRO A 204 11.43 19.87 -10.71
N GLU A 205 12.64 19.97 -10.20
CA GLU A 205 13.89 19.66 -10.90
C GLU A 205 14.22 18.16 -10.88
N GLY A 206 13.41 17.34 -10.17
CA GLY A 206 13.59 15.90 -10.04
C GLY A 206 14.65 15.50 -9.01
N THR A 207 15.02 16.44 -8.13
CA THR A 207 16.01 16.25 -7.07
C THR A 207 15.33 15.87 -5.75
N TYR A 208 16.01 15.07 -4.92
CA TYR A 208 15.53 14.75 -3.59
C TYR A 208 15.64 15.96 -2.68
N ALA A 209 14.52 16.45 -2.18
CA ALA A 209 14.45 17.65 -1.36
C ALA A 209 13.61 17.41 -0.10
N SER A 210 13.84 18.23 0.92
CA SER A 210 13.04 18.22 2.15
C SER A 210 11.70 18.91 1.94
N TYR A 211 10.97 19.20 3.02
CA TYR A 211 9.73 19.98 2.94
C TYR A 211 9.92 21.29 2.15
N PRO A 212 9.00 21.67 1.26
CA PRO A 212 7.67 21.11 1.08
C PRO A 212 7.58 19.90 0.12
N TRP A 213 8.64 19.50 -0.55
CA TRP A 213 8.61 18.46 -1.59
C TRP A 213 8.49 17.05 -1.01
N ASN A 214 9.17 16.76 0.11
CA ASN A 214 8.90 15.61 0.95
C ASN A 214 7.86 16.03 2.01
N PRO A 215 6.55 15.78 1.77
CA PRO A 215 5.47 16.40 2.55
C PRO A 215 5.37 15.87 3.97
N ASN A 216 5.92 14.70 4.24
CA ASN A 216 5.76 14.00 5.51
C ASN A 216 7.06 13.75 6.26
N GLY A 217 8.22 14.06 5.66
CA GLY A 217 9.53 13.79 6.24
C GLY A 217 9.95 12.32 6.15
N SER A 218 9.39 11.57 5.20
CA SER A 218 9.75 10.16 4.96
C SER A 218 11.25 9.96 4.79
N LEU A 219 11.76 8.91 5.43
CA LEU A 219 13.17 8.51 5.34
C LEU A 219 13.59 8.35 3.88
N SER A 220 14.72 8.95 3.50
CA SER A 220 15.28 8.92 2.14
C SER A 220 14.27 9.30 1.04
N ASN A 221 13.33 10.19 1.34
CA ASN A 221 12.24 10.63 0.45
C ASN A 221 11.33 9.49 -0.06
N ILE A 222 11.31 8.34 0.60
CA ILE A 222 10.52 7.18 0.17
C ILE A 222 9.04 7.53 0.18
N ALA A 223 8.39 7.37 -0.98
CA ALA A 223 6.95 7.59 -1.21
C ALA A 223 6.19 6.29 -1.52
N GLY A 224 6.91 5.22 -1.82
CA GLY A 224 6.33 3.91 -2.09
C GLY A 224 7.40 2.83 -2.15
N ILE A 225 7.06 1.65 -1.62
CA ILE A 225 7.93 0.46 -1.65
C ILE A 225 7.14 -0.77 -2.09
N CYS A 226 7.85 -1.81 -2.52
CA CYS A 226 7.28 -3.15 -2.71
C CYS A 226 7.99 -4.17 -1.82
N ASN A 227 7.45 -5.40 -1.76
CA ASN A 227 8.14 -6.54 -1.15
C ASN A 227 9.29 -7.02 -2.05
N PRO A 228 10.20 -7.88 -1.57
CA PRO A 228 11.32 -8.38 -2.37
C PRO A 228 10.90 -9.05 -3.68
N GLU A 229 9.75 -9.71 -3.72
CA GLU A 229 9.19 -10.37 -4.90
C GLU A 229 8.47 -9.40 -5.86
N GLY A 230 8.28 -8.13 -5.47
CA GLY A 230 7.62 -7.11 -6.28
C GLY A 230 6.10 -7.30 -6.45
N THR A 231 5.50 -8.22 -5.73
CA THR A 231 4.07 -8.56 -5.84
C THR A 231 3.17 -7.79 -4.88
N ILE A 232 3.73 -7.16 -3.85
CA ILE A 232 3.01 -6.30 -2.92
C ILE A 232 3.51 -4.88 -3.10
N LEU A 233 2.64 -3.98 -3.53
CA LEU A 233 2.96 -2.56 -3.70
C LEU A 233 2.17 -1.72 -2.71
N LEU A 234 2.83 -0.72 -2.18
CA LEU A 234 2.18 0.36 -1.48
C LEU A 234 2.53 1.71 -2.05
N SER A 235 1.54 2.60 -1.97
CA SER A 235 1.70 3.99 -2.35
C SER A 235 1.03 4.89 -1.31
N LEU A 236 1.77 5.88 -0.81
CA LEU A 236 1.24 6.94 0.07
C LEU A 236 0.33 7.93 -0.67
N ILE A 237 0.07 7.69 -1.94
CA ILE A 237 -0.54 8.65 -2.85
C ILE A 237 -1.93 8.14 -3.22
N HIS A 238 -2.92 9.03 -3.25
CA HIS A 238 -4.24 8.73 -3.77
C HIS A 238 -4.19 8.57 -5.29
N ILE A 239 -4.08 7.32 -5.77
CA ILE A 239 -4.09 6.99 -7.20
C ILE A 239 -5.51 7.08 -7.79
N SER A 240 -6.52 7.13 -6.94
CA SER A 240 -7.91 6.90 -7.33
C SER A 240 -8.75 8.14 -7.62
N GLU A 241 -8.25 9.35 -7.40
CA GLU A 241 -9.00 10.54 -7.82
C GLU A 241 -8.83 10.80 -9.31
N PRO A 242 -9.91 10.67 -10.12
CA PRO A 242 -9.88 11.22 -11.44
C PRO A 242 -9.72 12.75 -11.27
N THR A 243 -8.63 13.30 -11.77
CA THR A 243 -8.53 14.75 -11.99
C THR A 243 -9.76 15.17 -12.78
N ARG A 244 -10.78 15.72 -12.10
CA ARG A 244 -11.83 16.44 -12.80
C ARG A 244 -11.13 17.65 -13.44
N PRO A 245 -11.21 17.84 -14.75
CA PRO A 245 -10.84 19.12 -15.32
C PRO A 245 -11.81 20.13 -14.70
N TYR A 246 -11.26 21.13 -14.03
CA TYR A 246 -12.00 22.31 -13.61
C TYR A 246 -12.39 23.10 -14.85
#